data_83cc0097fccedc4a9e29b9f5b9554901
#
_entry.id   83cc0097fccedc4a9e29b9f5b9554901
#
_cell.length_a   1.000
_cell.length_b   1.000
_cell.length_c   1.000
_cell.angle_alpha   90.00
_cell.angle_beta   90.00
_cell.angle_gamma   90.00
#
_symmetry.space_group_name_H-M   'P 1'
#
loop_
_entity.id
_entity.type
_entity.pdbx_description
1 polymer ?
#
loop_
_entity_poly.entity_id
_entity_poly.type
_entity_poly.pdbx_seq_one_letter_code
_entity_poly.pdbx_strand_id
1 'polypeptide(L)'
;MRMPIVTGDVPILRRKAEKIRTVDDRIKNLAADMHETLSEAAGVGLAGPQVGVSERIVVVQVPAGYLEEGQEAITLTLINPELVNASGEQYGPEGCLSFPGIVADLPRAERVTVRWLDLDGNRHRLSATGEYARIFQHEIDHLDGILFLDKVIDPASIKRY
;
A
#
# COMPACT_ATOMS: atom_id res chain seq x y z
N MET A 1 -0.89 8.85 17.02
CA MET A 1 0.54 8.80 17.45
C MET A 1 1.37 8.17 16.34
N ARG A 2 2.45 8.82 15.97
CA ARG A 2 3.35 8.28 14.95
C ARG A 2 3.94 6.92 15.41
N MET A 3 3.96 5.95 14.50
CA MET A 3 4.50 4.62 14.74
C MET A 3 5.85 4.46 14.05
N PRO A 4 6.80 3.70 14.63
CA PRO A 4 8.02 3.34 13.90
C PRO A 4 7.71 2.52 12.66
N ILE A 5 8.39 2.83 11.56
CA ILE A 5 8.28 2.04 10.32
C ILE A 5 9.37 0.98 10.32
N VAL A 6 8.96 -0.26 10.14
CA VAL A 6 9.86 -1.41 10.01
C VAL A 6 10.63 -1.29 8.69
N THR A 7 11.94 -1.47 8.74
CA THR A 7 12.79 -1.34 7.54
C THR A 7 13.58 -2.61 7.26
N GLY A 8 13.88 -2.83 5.98
CA GLY A 8 14.63 -3.96 5.49
C GLY A 8 13.77 -5.22 5.29
N ASP A 9 14.39 -6.26 4.78
CA ASP A 9 13.73 -7.55 4.57
C ASP A 9 13.74 -8.33 5.89
N VAL A 10 12.73 -8.07 6.73
CA VAL A 10 12.60 -8.67 8.05
C VAL A 10 11.36 -9.57 8.12
N PRO A 11 11.32 -10.54 9.08
CA PRO A 11 10.29 -11.58 9.07
C PRO A 11 8.85 -11.10 9.02
N ILE A 12 8.49 -10.01 9.71
CA ILE A 12 7.10 -9.54 9.70
C ILE A 12 6.63 -9.11 8.31
N LEU A 13 7.53 -8.58 7.47
CA LEU A 13 7.20 -8.17 6.11
C LEU A 13 7.02 -9.35 5.16
N ARG A 14 7.43 -10.55 5.57
CA ARG A 14 7.30 -11.78 4.80
C ARG A 14 6.12 -12.64 5.23
N ARG A 15 5.44 -12.28 6.31
CA ARG A 15 4.26 -13.00 6.77
C ARG A 15 3.03 -12.57 5.99
N LYS A 16 2.13 -13.52 5.79
CA LYS A 16 0.77 -13.19 5.35
C LYS A 16 0.02 -12.58 6.52
N ALA A 17 -0.47 -11.36 6.35
CA ALA A 17 -1.21 -10.66 7.39
C ALA A 17 -2.57 -11.31 7.64
N GLU A 18 -3.05 -11.25 8.87
CA GLU A 18 -4.31 -11.84 9.27
C GLU A 18 -5.50 -10.95 8.93
N LYS A 19 -6.59 -11.57 8.53
CA LYS A 19 -7.85 -10.89 8.28
C LYS A 19 -8.37 -10.23 9.56
N ILE A 20 -8.81 -8.98 9.46
CA ILE A 20 -9.47 -8.28 10.54
C ILE A 20 -10.94 -8.72 10.58
N ARG A 21 -11.37 -9.28 11.70
CA ARG A 21 -12.73 -9.83 11.85
C ARG A 21 -13.73 -8.79 12.30
N THR A 22 -13.30 -7.85 13.15
CA THR A 22 -14.16 -6.82 13.72
C THR A 22 -13.44 -5.48 13.67
N VAL A 23 -14.13 -4.48 13.13
CA VAL A 23 -13.64 -3.10 13.13
C VAL A 23 -14.09 -2.44 14.43
N ASP A 24 -13.25 -2.53 15.45
CA ASP A 24 -13.46 -1.96 16.77
C ASP A 24 -12.62 -0.70 16.98
N ASP A 25 -12.65 -0.16 18.21
CA ASP A 25 -11.89 1.04 18.53
C ASP A 25 -10.38 0.84 18.38
N ARG A 26 -9.87 -0.36 18.64
CA ARG A 26 -8.45 -0.70 18.43
C ARG A 26 -8.05 -0.50 16.95
N ILE A 27 -8.89 -0.96 16.04
CA ILE A 27 -8.63 -0.83 14.60
C ILE A 27 -8.77 0.63 14.16
N LYS A 28 -9.75 1.36 14.68
CA LYS A 28 -9.93 2.78 14.37
C LYS A 28 -8.74 3.61 14.84
N ASN A 29 -8.23 3.33 16.04
CA ASN A 29 -7.04 3.98 16.58
C ASN A 29 -5.78 3.64 15.78
N LEU A 30 -5.64 2.37 15.39
CA LEU A 30 -4.55 1.92 14.54
C LEU A 30 -4.57 2.67 13.20
N ALA A 31 -5.73 2.77 12.57
CA ALA A 31 -5.88 3.51 11.31
C ALA A 31 -5.46 4.96 11.45
N ALA A 32 -5.90 5.63 12.51
CA ALA A 32 -5.54 7.02 12.78
C ALA A 32 -4.01 7.18 12.96
N ASP A 33 -3.39 6.29 13.72
CA ASP A 33 -1.94 6.31 13.94
C ASP A 33 -1.17 6.03 12.64
N MET A 34 -1.67 5.13 11.80
CA MET A 34 -1.07 4.84 10.49
C MET A 34 -1.18 6.03 9.55
N HIS A 35 -2.30 6.73 9.52
CA HIS A 35 -2.46 7.94 8.71
C HIS A 35 -1.50 9.04 9.14
N GLU A 36 -1.35 9.26 10.45
CA GLU A 36 -0.39 10.22 10.98
C GLU A 36 1.05 9.85 10.61
N THR A 37 1.39 8.56 10.75
CA THR A 37 2.71 8.04 10.39
C THR A 37 3.00 8.26 8.90
N LEU A 38 2.03 7.96 8.04
CA LEU A 38 2.16 8.13 6.60
C LEU A 38 2.34 9.60 6.22
N SER A 39 1.56 10.50 6.83
CA SER A 39 1.66 11.94 6.58
C SER A 39 3.04 12.48 6.94
N GLU A 40 3.57 12.09 8.10
CA GLU A 40 4.89 12.54 8.54
C GLU A 40 6.02 11.95 7.69
N ALA A 41 5.85 10.75 7.18
CA ALA A 41 6.83 10.11 6.30
C ALA A 41 6.77 10.61 4.85
N ALA A 42 5.75 11.41 4.52
CA ALA A 42 5.51 11.93 3.17
C ALA A 42 5.36 10.81 2.12
N GLY A 43 4.82 9.66 2.52
CA GLY A 43 4.54 8.56 1.63
C GLY A 43 3.11 8.61 1.08
N VAL A 44 2.78 7.68 0.18
CA VAL A 44 1.46 7.60 -0.44
C VAL A 44 0.65 6.39 0.04
N GLY A 45 1.30 5.38 0.61
CA GLY A 45 0.65 4.18 1.13
C GLY A 45 1.45 3.53 2.24
N LEU A 46 0.75 2.85 3.14
CA LEU A 46 1.35 2.16 4.29
C LEU A 46 0.45 0.99 4.68
N ALA A 47 1.07 -0.18 4.83
CA ALA A 47 0.38 -1.41 5.24
C ALA A 47 0.69 -1.76 6.69
N GLY A 48 -0.23 -2.48 7.34
CA GLY A 48 -0.10 -2.89 8.73
C GLY A 48 1.26 -3.52 9.09
N PRO A 49 1.76 -4.51 8.31
CA PRO A 49 3.06 -5.10 8.59
C PRO A 49 4.22 -4.10 8.67
N GLN A 50 4.16 -3.01 7.92
CA GLN A 50 5.20 -1.98 7.92
C GLN A 50 5.28 -1.20 9.24
N VAL A 51 4.26 -1.26 10.07
CA VAL A 51 4.26 -0.66 11.42
C VAL A 51 4.23 -1.74 12.52
N GLY A 52 4.59 -2.97 12.17
CA GLY A 52 4.70 -4.07 13.12
C GLY A 52 3.39 -4.77 13.43
N VAL A 53 2.34 -4.52 12.66
CA VAL A 53 1.01 -5.11 12.87
C VAL A 53 0.67 -6.04 11.71
N SER A 54 0.69 -7.36 11.96
CA SER A 54 0.42 -8.37 10.93
C SER A 54 -1.09 -8.57 10.72
N GLU A 55 -1.79 -7.49 10.40
CA GLU A 55 -3.21 -7.47 10.10
C GLU A 55 -3.47 -6.78 8.77
N ARG A 56 -4.57 -7.15 8.11
CA ARG A 56 -4.86 -6.71 6.74
C ARG A 56 -5.52 -5.33 6.73
N ILE A 57 -4.71 -4.33 7.01
CA ILE A 57 -5.09 -2.92 6.96
C ILE A 57 -4.09 -2.15 6.11
N VAL A 58 -4.59 -1.26 5.26
CA VAL A 58 -3.80 -0.36 4.42
C VAL A 58 -4.37 1.03 4.51
N VAL A 59 -3.51 2.03 4.63
CA VAL A 59 -3.88 3.43 4.49
C VAL A 59 -3.23 4.02 3.25
N VAL A 60 -3.97 4.88 2.55
CA VAL A 60 -3.52 5.50 1.31
C VAL A 60 -3.82 7.00 1.38
N GLN A 61 -2.82 7.82 1.06
CA GLN A 61 -2.96 9.28 0.96
C GLN A 61 -2.25 9.71 -0.33
N VAL A 62 -3.02 10.00 -1.37
CA VAL A 62 -2.46 10.37 -2.67
C VAL A 62 -2.84 11.80 -2.99
N PRO A 63 -1.87 12.73 -3.03
CA PRO A 63 -2.11 14.09 -3.46
C PRO A 63 -2.55 14.14 -4.94
N ALA A 64 -3.38 15.13 -5.28
CA ALA A 64 -3.86 15.31 -6.66
C ALA A 64 -2.71 15.42 -7.68
N GLY A 65 -1.55 15.97 -7.28
CA GLY A 65 -0.38 16.11 -8.15
C GLY A 65 0.26 14.79 -8.59
N TYR A 66 -0.07 13.67 -7.93
CA TYR A 66 0.41 12.34 -8.32
C TYR A 66 -0.56 11.61 -9.26
N LEU A 67 -1.72 12.21 -9.52
CA LEU A 67 -2.80 11.60 -10.29
C LEU A 67 -2.89 12.26 -11.65
N GLU A 68 -3.67 11.65 -12.55
CA GLU A 68 -3.95 12.25 -13.86
C GLU A 68 -4.77 13.53 -13.69
N GLU A 69 -4.69 14.41 -14.71
CA GLU A 69 -5.46 15.64 -14.72
C GLU A 69 -6.95 15.37 -14.51
N GLY A 70 -7.57 16.14 -13.59
CA GLY A 70 -8.98 15.99 -13.27
C GLY A 70 -9.26 15.00 -12.13
N GLN A 71 -8.27 14.27 -11.64
CA GLN A 71 -8.43 13.40 -10.48
C GLN A 71 -8.17 14.18 -9.19
N GLU A 72 -9.02 13.94 -8.20
CA GLU A 72 -8.87 14.56 -6.87
C GLU A 72 -7.93 13.75 -5.98
N ALA A 73 -7.33 14.43 -4.99
CA ALA A 73 -6.57 13.75 -3.94
C ALA A 73 -7.46 12.74 -3.21
N ILE A 74 -6.87 11.63 -2.79
CA ILE A 74 -7.60 10.63 -2.02
C ILE A 74 -6.93 10.35 -0.68
N THR A 75 -7.78 10.02 0.28
CA THR A 75 -7.37 9.48 1.58
C THR A 75 -8.30 8.33 1.90
N LEU A 76 -7.75 7.13 2.03
CA LEU A 76 -8.53 5.91 2.24
C LEU A 76 -7.94 5.07 3.36
N THR A 77 -8.83 4.39 4.09
CA THR A 77 -8.49 3.27 4.97
C THR A 77 -9.14 2.02 4.40
N LEU A 78 -8.33 1.01 4.10
CA LEU A 78 -8.79 -0.23 3.50
C LEU A 78 -8.61 -1.38 4.49
N ILE A 79 -9.73 -1.94 4.93
CA ILE A 79 -9.75 -3.12 5.81
C ILE A 79 -10.01 -4.35 4.93
N ASN A 80 -9.16 -5.36 5.07
CA ASN A 80 -9.23 -6.59 4.28
C ASN A 80 -9.32 -6.33 2.77
N PRO A 81 -8.47 -5.49 2.21
CA PRO A 81 -8.54 -5.19 0.79
C PRO A 81 -8.22 -6.42 -0.06
N GLU A 82 -8.91 -6.56 -1.18
CA GLU A 82 -8.70 -7.62 -2.15
C GLU A 82 -8.62 -7.06 -3.55
N LEU A 83 -7.69 -7.59 -4.33
CA LEU A 83 -7.59 -7.33 -5.75
C LEU A 83 -8.51 -8.31 -6.47
N VAL A 84 -9.63 -7.82 -7.01
CA VAL A 84 -10.64 -8.70 -7.63
C VAL A 84 -10.51 -8.79 -9.14
N ASN A 85 -9.78 -7.86 -9.75
CA ASN A 85 -9.48 -7.90 -11.18
C ASN A 85 -8.21 -7.11 -11.47
N ALA A 86 -7.44 -7.57 -12.45
CA ALA A 86 -6.24 -6.90 -12.91
C ALA A 86 -6.07 -7.14 -14.40
N SER A 87 -5.70 -6.11 -15.16
CA SER A 87 -5.48 -6.22 -16.60
C SER A 87 -4.45 -5.21 -17.07
N GLY A 88 -3.90 -5.48 -18.24
CA GLY A 88 -2.87 -4.64 -18.83
C GLY A 88 -1.55 -4.70 -18.08
N GLU A 89 -0.59 -3.92 -18.53
CA GLU A 89 0.74 -3.87 -17.92
C GLU A 89 1.30 -2.46 -18.01
N GLN A 90 1.94 -2.04 -16.95
CA GLN A 90 2.76 -0.84 -16.88
C GLN A 90 4.13 -1.19 -16.31
N TYR A 91 5.13 -0.39 -16.63
CA TYR A 91 6.48 -0.58 -16.13
C TYR A 91 7.03 0.78 -15.69
N GLY A 92 7.55 0.85 -14.49
CA GLY A 92 8.07 2.10 -13.98
C GLY A 92 8.58 2.02 -12.55
N PRO A 93 9.02 3.16 -12.00
CA PRO A 93 9.69 3.19 -10.71
C PRO A 93 8.74 3.03 -9.53
N GLU A 94 9.24 2.32 -8.50
CA GLU A 94 8.62 2.24 -7.17
C GLU A 94 9.66 2.41 -6.09
N GLY A 95 9.23 3.00 -4.99
CA GLY A 95 9.95 3.02 -3.73
C GLY A 95 9.05 2.51 -2.62
N CYS A 96 9.61 2.32 -1.43
CA CYS A 96 8.88 1.81 -0.28
C CYS A 96 9.45 2.43 1.00
N LEU A 97 8.59 2.84 1.91
CA LEU A 97 9.02 3.41 3.20
C LEU A 97 9.84 2.41 4.04
N SER A 98 9.65 1.11 3.81
CA SER A 98 10.44 0.06 4.47
C SER A 98 11.81 -0.17 3.83
N PHE A 99 12.08 0.44 2.70
CA PHE A 99 13.37 0.39 1.98
C PHE A 99 13.81 1.80 1.61
N PRO A 100 14.14 2.63 2.61
CA PRO A 100 14.51 4.02 2.37
C PRO A 100 15.74 4.11 1.46
N GLY A 101 15.72 5.08 0.55
CA GLY A 101 16.84 5.31 -0.35
C GLY A 101 16.96 4.34 -1.53
N ILE A 102 15.97 3.47 -1.75
CA ILE A 102 15.98 2.49 -2.85
C ILE A 102 14.79 2.73 -3.76
N VAL A 103 15.05 2.78 -5.06
CA VAL A 103 14.02 2.86 -6.11
C VAL A 103 14.37 1.80 -7.16
N ALA A 104 13.38 1.15 -7.71
CA ALA A 104 13.55 0.15 -8.77
C ALA A 104 12.37 0.20 -9.73
N ASP A 105 12.63 -0.14 -10.99
CA ASP A 105 11.58 -0.29 -11.99
C ASP A 105 11.02 -1.71 -11.97
N LEU A 106 9.71 -1.82 -12.01
CA LEU A 106 9.05 -3.13 -12.02
C LEU A 106 7.70 -3.08 -12.73
N PRO A 107 7.23 -4.25 -13.22
CA PRO A 107 5.92 -4.32 -13.85
C PRO A 107 4.80 -4.38 -12.81
N ARG A 108 3.68 -3.77 -13.17
CA ARG A 108 2.41 -3.85 -12.44
C ARG A 108 1.28 -3.94 -13.47
N ALA A 109 0.11 -4.38 -13.04
CA ALA A 109 -1.07 -4.25 -13.88
C ALA A 109 -1.39 -2.77 -14.11
N GLU A 110 -1.83 -2.42 -15.32
CA GLU A 110 -2.24 -1.05 -15.64
C GLU A 110 -3.57 -0.69 -15.02
N ARG A 111 -4.47 -1.67 -14.90
CA ARG A 111 -5.82 -1.49 -14.34
C ARG A 111 -6.07 -2.52 -13.28
N VAL A 112 -6.68 -2.10 -12.18
CA VAL A 112 -7.09 -3.00 -11.11
C VAL A 112 -8.47 -2.60 -10.60
N THR A 113 -9.20 -3.59 -10.08
CA THR A 113 -10.39 -3.35 -9.28
C THR A 113 -10.11 -3.87 -7.89
N VAL A 114 -10.31 -3.04 -6.89
CA VAL A 114 -10.05 -3.33 -5.48
C VAL A 114 -11.37 -3.25 -4.71
N ARG A 115 -11.58 -4.16 -3.79
CA ARG A 115 -12.70 -4.09 -2.84
C ARG A 115 -12.18 -4.16 -1.42
N TRP A 116 -12.86 -3.48 -0.49
CA TRP A 116 -12.45 -3.42 0.91
C TRP A 116 -13.62 -3.03 1.80
N LEU A 117 -13.38 -3.10 3.11
CA LEU A 117 -14.28 -2.54 4.12
C LEU A 117 -13.71 -1.23 4.64
N ASP A 118 -14.58 -0.24 4.88
CA ASP A 118 -14.18 0.97 5.58
C ASP A 118 -14.26 0.80 7.11
N LEU A 119 -13.96 1.84 7.86
CA LEU A 119 -13.97 1.81 9.32
C LEU A 119 -15.38 1.68 9.93
N ASP A 120 -16.41 1.90 9.13
CA ASP A 120 -17.81 1.71 9.54
C ASP A 120 -18.34 0.34 9.15
N GLY A 121 -17.49 -0.51 8.55
CA GLY A 121 -17.86 -1.84 8.10
C GLY A 121 -18.58 -1.87 6.75
N ASN A 122 -18.65 -0.75 6.05
CA ASN A 122 -19.28 -0.68 4.73
C ASN A 122 -18.33 -1.18 3.64
N ARG A 123 -18.91 -1.84 2.64
CA ARG A 123 -18.17 -2.39 1.51
C ARG A 123 -17.94 -1.30 0.46
N HIS A 124 -16.74 -1.29 -0.09
CA HIS A 124 -16.34 -0.41 -1.17
C HIS A 124 -15.71 -1.19 -2.31
N ARG A 125 -15.83 -0.64 -3.50
CA ARG A 125 -15.22 -1.17 -4.72
C ARG A 125 -14.76 0.01 -5.59
N LEU A 126 -13.54 -0.06 -6.09
CA LEU A 126 -12.95 0.99 -6.89
C LEU A 126 -12.10 0.39 -8.00
N SER A 127 -12.26 0.93 -9.22
CA SER A 127 -11.37 0.61 -10.32
C SER A 127 -10.37 1.76 -10.47
N ALA A 128 -9.10 1.42 -10.64
CA ALA A 128 -7.99 2.36 -10.73
C ALA A 128 -7.08 2.01 -11.89
N THR A 129 -6.40 3.02 -12.42
CA THR A 129 -5.43 2.88 -13.51
C THR A 129 -4.14 3.61 -13.15
N GLY A 130 -3.07 3.29 -13.89
CA GLY A 130 -1.81 4.01 -13.77
C GLY A 130 -1.19 3.97 -12.38
N GLU A 131 -0.78 5.11 -11.87
CA GLU A 131 -0.13 5.23 -10.56
C GLU A 131 -1.03 4.81 -9.41
N TYR A 132 -2.31 5.10 -9.49
CA TYR A 132 -3.32 4.64 -8.54
C TYR A 132 -3.35 3.11 -8.45
N ALA A 133 -3.40 2.45 -9.60
CA ALA A 133 -3.38 0.98 -9.66
C ALA A 133 -2.07 0.43 -9.08
N ARG A 134 -0.95 1.10 -9.32
CA ARG A 134 0.35 0.73 -8.78
C ARG A 134 0.36 0.76 -7.25
N ILE A 135 -0.15 1.83 -6.67
CA ILE A 135 -0.18 2.00 -5.21
C ILE A 135 -0.99 0.88 -4.54
N PHE A 136 -2.19 0.59 -5.03
CA PHE A 136 -3.01 -0.49 -4.48
C PHE A 136 -2.32 -1.84 -4.55
N GLN A 137 -1.68 -2.15 -5.67
CA GLN A 137 -0.97 -3.42 -5.83
C GLN A 137 0.21 -3.55 -4.87
N HIS A 138 0.99 -2.48 -4.73
CA HIS A 138 2.13 -2.44 -3.82
C HIS A 138 1.70 -2.70 -2.38
N GLU A 139 0.67 -2.01 -1.91
CA GLU A 139 0.22 -2.13 -0.52
C GLU A 139 -0.47 -3.47 -0.23
N ILE A 140 -1.28 -3.98 -1.16
CA ILE A 140 -1.91 -5.29 -0.99
C ILE A 140 -0.86 -6.39 -0.99
N ASP A 141 0.19 -6.28 -1.81
CA ASP A 141 1.31 -7.22 -1.79
C ASP A 141 1.94 -7.32 -0.40
N HIS A 142 2.11 -6.21 0.31
CA HIS A 142 2.63 -6.22 1.68
C HIS A 142 1.81 -7.12 2.61
N LEU A 143 0.51 -7.17 2.43
CA LEU A 143 -0.37 -8.03 3.24
C LEU A 143 -0.18 -9.51 2.94
N ASP A 144 0.40 -9.85 1.80
CA ASP A 144 0.69 -11.21 1.38
C ASP A 144 2.18 -11.58 1.53
N GLY A 145 2.95 -10.72 2.18
CA GLY A 145 4.38 -10.95 2.39
C GLY A 145 5.24 -10.76 1.15
N ILE A 146 4.76 -10.01 0.18
CA ILE A 146 5.45 -9.74 -1.08
C ILE A 146 6.02 -8.32 -1.06
N LEU A 147 7.29 -8.18 -1.36
CA LEU A 147 7.99 -6.90 -1.43
C LEU A 147 8.16 -6.47 -2.88
N PHE A 148 8.21 -5.15 -3.12
CA PHE A 148 8.34 -4.63 -4.48
C PHE A 148 9.61 -5.14 -5.18
N LEU A 149 10.70 -5.32 -4.42
CA LEU A 149 11.96 -5.85 -4.98
C LEU A 149 11.84 -7.28 -5.49
N ASP A 150 10.85 -8.06 -5.01
CA ASP A 150 10.58 -9.42 -5.50
C ASP A 150 10.09 -9.41 -6.95
N LYS A 151 9.55 -8.29 -7.42
CA LYS A 151 8.96 -8.15 -8.76
C LYS A 151 9.87 -7.45 -9.75
N VAL A 152 11.07 -7.07 -9.34
CA VAL A 152 12.07 -6.46 -10.21
C VAL A 152 12.56 -7.50 -11.22
N ILE A 153 12.45 -7.19 -12.53
CA ILE A 153 12.91 -8.07 -13.62
C ILE A 153 14.37 -7.78 -13.93
N ASP A 154 14.73 -6.49 -13.99
CA ASP A 154 16.07 -6.05 -14.32
C ASP A 154 16.77 -5.46 -13.08
N PRO A 155 17.72 -6.20 -12.47
CA PRO A 155 18.45 -5.70 -11.30
C PRO A 155 19.20 -4.39 -11.54
N ALA A 156 19.55 -4.08 -12.78
CA ALA A 156 20.21 -2.82 -13.12
C ALA A 156 19.30 -1.60 -12.92
N SER A 157 17.99 -1.79 -12.83
CA SER A 157 17.04 -0.71 -12.55
C SER A 157 17.04 -0.28 -11.08
N ILE A 158 17.62 -1.09 -10.20
CA ILE A 158 17.68 -0.77 -8.76
C ILE A 158 18.69 0.35 -8.54
N LYS A 159 18.20 1.45 -7.99
CA LYS A 159 19.03 2.64 -7.74
C LYS A 159 18.96 3.01 -6.27
N ARG A 160 20.09 3.49 -5.76
CA ARG A 160 20.22 4.03 -4.41
C ARG A 160 20.43 5.53 -4.50
N TYR A 161 19.81 6.30 -3.62
CA TYR A 161 19.93 7.76 -3.58
C TYR A 161 20.09 8.30 -2.16
#